data_36701ee73fcc9a227d01d043b9a480e0
#
_entry.id   36701ee73fcc9a227d01d043b9a480e0
#
_cell.length_a   1.000
_cell.length_b   1.000
_cell.length_c   1.000
_cell.angle_alpha   90.00
_cell.angle_beta   90.00
_cell.angle_gamma   90.00
#
_symmetry.space_group_name_H-M   'P 1'
#
loop_
_entity.id
_entity.type
_entity.pdbx_description
1 polymer ?
#
loop_
_entity_poly.entity_id
_entity_poly.type
_entity_poly.pdbx_seq_one_letter_code
_entity_poly.pdbx_strand_id
1 'polypeptide(L)'
;MRAKVQQWLRDWFVARGKIRKTALENGQDTLWETDYLEAGWLTSMEVVEFVTEIEQEFGLQFSDNDLQDSRFVTVTGLTELILDRSTETSKSSNVNG
;
A
#
# COMPACT_ATOMS: atom_id res chain seq x y z
N MET A 1 4.89 13.53 0.34
CA MET A 1 4.13 12.46 0.97
C MET A 1 4.09 11.17 0.17
N ARG A 2 3.93 11.27 -1.14
CA ARG A 2 3.93 10.08 -2.01
C ARG A 2 5.19 9.22 -1.83
N ALA A 3 6.37 9.85 -1.82
CA ALA A 3 7.63 9.13 -1.68
C ALA A 3 7.71 8.38 -0.36
N LYS A 4 7.19 8.98 0.70
CA LYS A 4 7.19 8.37 2.03
C LYS A 4 6.29 7.14 2.07
N VAL A 5 5.11 7.22 1.47
CA VAL A 5 4.17 6.10 1.38
C VAL A 5 4.77 4.96 0.57
N GLN A 6 5.32 5.28 -0.60
CA GLN A 6 5.96 4.28 -1.45
C GLN A 6 7.11 3.59 -0.73
N GLN A 7 7.94 4.36 -0.04
CA GLN A 7 9.09 3.80 0.66
C GLN A 7 8.64 2.85 1.77
N TRP A 8 7.61 3.24 2.52
CA TRP A 8 7.08 2.39 3.59
C TRP A 8 6.56 1.06 3.02
N LEU A 9 5.81 1.12 1.92
CA LEU A 9 5.26 -0.08 1.29
C LEU A 9 6.38 -0.99 0.77
N ARG A 10 7.36 -0.42 0.09
CA ARG A 10 8.49 -1.18 -0.43
C ARG A 10 9.27 -1.84 0.70
N ASP A 11 9.53 -1.10 1.77
CA ASP A 11 10.25 -1.61 2.93
C ASP A 11 9.49 -2.76 3.58
N TRP A 12 8.17 -2.67 3.61
CA TRP A 12 7.34 -3.71 4.18
C TRP A 12 7.54 -5.04 3.45
N PHE A 13 7.49 -5.00 2.10
CA PHE A 13 7.70 -6.21 1.29
C PHE A 13 9.12 -6.76 1.45
N VAL A 14 10.10 -5.89 1.50
CA VAL A 14 11.49 -6.32 1.67
C VAL A 14 11.70 -6.94 3.06
N ALA A 15 11.15 -6.31 4.09
CA ALA A 15 11.30 -6.80 5.47
C ALA A 15 10.66 -8.18 5.66
N ARG A 16 9.60 -8.46 4.91
CA ARG A 16 8.92 -9.75 4.97
C ARG A 16 9.52 -10.79 4.02
N GLY A 17 10.61 -10.44 3.32
CA GLY A 17 11.27 -11.35 2.40
C GLY A 17 10.50 -11.64 1.13
N LYS A 18 9.53 -10.79 0.79
CA LYS A 18 8.71 -10.97 -0.41
C LYS A 18 9.42 -10.51 -1.67
N ILE A 19 10.32 -9.54 -1.53
CA ILE A 19 11.08 -8.97 -2.63
C ILE A 19 12.53 -8.85 -2.19
N ARG A 20 13.44 -9.22 -3.07
CA ARG A 20 14.87 -9.11 -2.79
C ARG A 20 15.31 -7.66 -2.96
N LYS A 21 16.15 -7.21 -2.04
CA LYS A 21 16.69 -5.86 -2.09
C LYS A 21 17.42 -5.57 -3.40
N THR A 22 18.08 -6.59 -3.96
CA THR A 22 18.77 -6.46 -5.24
C THR A 22 17.85 -6.11 -6.39
N ALA A 23 16.60 -6.58 -6.34
CA ALA A 23 15.61 -6.25 -7.36
C ALA A 23 15.29 -4.76 -7.35
N LEU A 24 15.29 -4.14 -6.16
CA LEU A 24 15.07 -2.71 -6.02
C LEU A 24 16.23 -1.90 -6.59
N GLU A 25 17.45 -2.38 -6.33
CA GLU A 25 18.67 -1.70 -6.76
C GLU A 25 18.82 -1.70 -8.27
N ASN A 26 18.20 -2.67 -8.94
CA ASN A 26 18.24 -2.78 -10.40
C ASN A 26 17.24 -1.87 -11.11
N GLY A 27 16.50 -1.07 -10.36
CA GLY A 27 15.58 -0.09 -10.93
C GLY A 27 14.39 -0.68 -11.65
N GLN A 28 13.91 -1.83 -11.20
CA GLN A 28 12.76 -2.48 -11.81
C GLN A 28 11.46 -1.87 -11.29
N ASP A 29 11.11 -0.72 -11.85
CA ASP A 29 9.90 0.00 -11.44
C ASP A 29 8.63 -0.80 -11.72
N THR A 30 8.66 -1.65 -12.74
CA THR A 30 7.51 -2.50 -13.09
C THR A 30 7.16 -3.46 -11.98
N LEU A 31 8.09 -3.74 -11.07
CA LEU A 31 7.86 -4.60 -9.93
C LEU A 31 6.72 -4.07 -9.06
N TRP A 32 6.64 -2.77 -8.91
CA TRP A 32 5.64 -2.13 -8.06
C TRP A 32 4.27 -2.02 -8.74
N GLU A 33 4.22 -2.31 -10.03
CA GLU A 33 2.97 -2.35 -10.79
C GLU A 33 2.45 -3.78 -10.93
N THR A 34 3.17 -4.75 -10.39
CA THR A 34 2.75 -6.15 -10.40
C THR A 34 1.64 -6.37 -9.36
N ASP A 35 0.63 -7.15 -9.75
CA ASP A 35 -0.42 -7.57 -8.84
C ASP A 35 0.18 -8.55 -7.83
N TYR A 36 0.39 -8.11 -6.61
CA TYR A 36 1.07 -8.92 -5.59
C TYR A 36 0.24 -10.11 -5.12
N LEU A 37 -1.08 -10.06 -5.27
CA LEU A 37 -1.94 -11.18 -4.94
C LEU A 37 -1.84 -12.27 -6.01
N GLU A 38 -1.93 -11.87 -7.27
CA GLU A 38 -1.82 -12.81 -8.38
C GLU A 38 -0.42 -13.41 -8.47
N ALA A 39 0.59 -12.61 -8.18
CA ALA A 39 1.97 -13.08 -8.17
C ALA A 39 2.27 -14.01 -6.99
N GLY A 40 1.37 -14.09 -6.02
CA GLY A 40 1.54 -14.95 -4.87
C GLY A 40 2.50 -14.41 -3.81
N TRP A 41 2.74 -13.11 -3.81
CA TRP A 41 3.62 -12.49 -2.81
C TRP A 41 2.99 -12.49 -1.42
N LEU A 42 1.66 -12.40 -1.35
CA LEU A 42 0.93 -12.37 -0.10
C LEU A 42 -0.18 -13.42 -0.10
N THR A 43 -0.34 -14.09 1.04
CA THR A 43 -1.50 -14.95 1.26
C THR A 43 -2.66 -14.09 1.74
N SER A 44 -3.87 -14.67 1.78
CA SER A 44 -5.05 -13.95 2.27
C SER A 44 -4.85 -13.42 3.69
N MET A 45 -4.22 -14.20 4.54
CA MET A 45 -3.96 -13.77 5.92
C MET A 45 -2.94 -12.64 5.99
N GLU A 46 -1.93 -12.71 5.13
CA GLU A 46 -0.92 -11.66 5.08
C GLU A 46 -1.52 -10.34 4.57
N VAL A 47 -2.49 -10.42 3.69
CA VAL A 47 -3.20 -9.21 3.22
C VAL A 47 -3.90 -8.51 4.37
N VAL A 48 -4.55 -9.28 5.26
CA VAL A 48 -5.22 -8.72 6.43
C VAL A 48 -4.21 -8.00 7.33
N GLU A 49 -3.06 -8.61 7.58
CA GLU A 49 -2.00 -7.99 8.37
C GLU A 49 -1.49 -6.71 7.70
N PHE A 50 -1.27 -6.79 6.40
CA PHE A 50 -0.77 -5.68 5.60
C PHE A 50 -1.70 -4.48 5.69
N VAL A 51 -2.99 -4.71 5.48
CA VAL A 51 -4.02 -3.67 5.57
C VAL A 51 -4.03 -3.04 6.96
N THR A 52 -4.01 -3.88 8.00
CA THR A 52 -4.03 -3.40 9.37
C THR A 52 -2.83 -2.50 9.67
N GLU A 53 -1.65 -2.90 9.23
CA GLU A 53 -0.44 -2.12 9.46
C GLU A 53 -0.46 -0.79 8.70
N ILE A 54 -0.99 -0.80 7.47
CA ILE A 54 -1.15 0.43 6.69
C ILE A 54 -2.09 1.40 7.41
N GLU A 55 -3.22 0.89 7.87
CA GLU A 55 -4.21 1.70 8.56
C GLU A 55 -3.63 2.34 9.81
N GLN A 56 -2.84 1.59 10.57
CA GLN A 56 -2.20 2.09 11.78
C GLN A 56 -1.10 3.10 11.46
N GLU A 57 -0.31 2.82 10.45
CA GLU A 57 0.83 3.68 10.10
C GLU A 57 0.37 5.04 9.57
N PHE A 58 -0.65 5.07 8.75
CA PHE A 58 -1.09 6.29 8.08
C PHE A 58 -2.37 6.90 8.65
N GLY A 59 -2.93 6.29 9.70
CA GLY A 59 -4.08 6.82 10.39
C GLY A 59 -5.35 6.88 9.53
N LEU A 60 -5.55 5.87 8.70
CA LEU A 60 -6.71 5.81 7.81
C LEU A 60 -7.43 4.47 7.96
N GLN A 61 -8.54 4.33 7.26
CA GLN A 61 -9.31 3.10 7.24
C GLN A 61 -9.83 2.84 5.84
N PHE A 62 -9.57 1.63 5.34
CA PHE A 62 -10.06 1.21 4.02
C PHE A 62 -11.49 0.72 4.12
N SER A 63 -12.29 1.05 3.12
CA SER A 63 -13.65 0.52 2.98
C SER A 63 -13.61 -0.77 2.16
N ASP A 64 -14.74 -1.47 2.11
CA ASP A 64 -14.86 -2.67 1.28
C ASP A 64 -14.62 -2.33 -0.19
N ASN A 65 -15.08 -1.16 -0.64
CA ASN A 65 -14.87 -0.71 -2.00
C ASN A 65 -13.39 -0.51 -2.30
N ASP A 66 -12.64 0.00 -1.33
CA ASP A 66 -11.20 0.18 -1.48
C ASP A 66 -10.49 -1.16 -1.68
N LEU A 67 -10.89 -2.16 -0.92
CA LEU A 67 -10.28 -3.49 -1.00
C LEU A 67 -10.59 -4.18 -2.33
N GLN A 68 -11.66 -3.76 -3.00
CA GLN A 68 -12.04 -4.28 -4.32
C GLN A 68 -11.51 -3.42 -5.46
N ASP A 69 -10.91 -2.29 -5.16
CA ASP A 69 -10.34 -1.39 -6.16
C ASP A 69 -9.10 -2.04 -6.79
N SER A 70 -8.99 -1.96 -8.12
CA SER A 70 -7.83 -2.53 -8.81
C SER A 70 -6.51 -1.91 -8.35
N ARG A 71 -6.54 -0.69 -7.84
CA ARG A 71 -5.34 -0.03 -7.30
C ARG A 71 -4.82 -0.70 -6.03
N PHE A 72 -5.67 -1.45 -5.34
CA PHE A 72 -5.31 -2.08 -4.07
C PHE A 72 -4.25 -3.18 -4.26
N VAL A 73 -4.21 -3.81 -5.42
CA VAL A 73 -3.37 -5.00 -5.63
C VAL A 73 -1.97 -4.72 -6.15
N THR A 74 -1.61 -3.47 -6.35
CA THR A 74 -0.24 -3.08 -6.73
C THR A 74 0.29 -2.04 -5.77
N VAL A 75 1.61 -2.00 -5.59
CA VAL A 75 2.23 -1.01 -4.70
C VAL A 75 1.98 0.41 -5.24
N THR A 76 2.13 0.60 -6.55
CA THR A 76 1.89 1.89 -7.16
C THR A 76 0.44 2.35 -6.96
N GLY A 77 -0.51 1.45 -7.24
CA GLY A 77 -1.93 1.76 -7.06
C GLY A 77 -2.30 1.97 -5.61
N LEU A 78 -1.74 1.16 -4.72
CA LEU A 78 -2.00 1.27 -3.29
C LEU A 78 -1.49 2.60 -2.74
N THR A 79 -0.37 3.09 -3.26
CA THR A 79 0.14 4.42 -2.89
C THR A 79 -0.90 5.49 -3.20
N GLU A 80 -1.49 5.44 -4.39
CA GLU A 80 -2.54 6.39 -4.78
C GLU A 80 -3.73 6.30 -3.86
N LEU A 81 -4.15 5.09 -3.54
CA LEU A 81 -5.30 4.84 -2.68
C LEU A 81 -5.07 5.39 -1.27
N ILE A 82 -3.88 5.18 -0.72
CA ILE A 82 -3.51 5.68 0.60
C ILE A 82 -3.54 7.21 0.62
N LEU A 83 -3.00 7.84 -0.41
CA LEU A 83 -3.00 9.30 -0.51
C LEU A 83 -4.41 9.85 -0.59
N ASP A 84 -5.29 9.21 -1.35
CA ASP A 84 -6.68 9.62 -1.46
C ASP A 84 -7.39 9.53 -0.11
N ARG A 85 -7.18 8.45 0.61
CA ARG A 85 -7.81 8.25 1.92
C ARG A 85 -7.27 9.20 2.97
N SER A 86 -5.98 9.47 2.95
CA SER A 86 -5.37 10.43 3.87
C SER A 86 -5.92 11.83 3.65
N THR A 87 -6.09 12.21 2.39
CA THR A 87 -6.65 13.52 2.04
C THR A 87 -8.10 13.64 2.51
N GLU A 88 -8.89 12.59 2.30
CA GLU A 88 -10.28 12.56 2.75
C GLU A 88 -10.40 12.69 4.26
N THR A 89 -9.54 11.99 4.99
CA THR A 89 -9.52 12.04 6.44
C THR A 89 -9.22 13.46 6.92
N SER A 90 -8.23 14.10 6.34
CA SER A 90 -7.88 15.48 6.66
C SER A 90 -9.04 16.42 6.36
N LYS A 91 -9.68 16.22 5.23
CA LYS A 91 -10.82 17.03 4.80
C LYS A 91 -11.98 16.92 5.78
N SER A 92 -12.27 15.69 6.21
CA SER A 92 -13.34 15.44 7.17
C SER A 92 -13.08 16.18 8.48
N SER A 93 -11.84 16.16 8.94
CA SER A 93 -11.45 16.86 10.16
C SER A 93 -11.69 18.37 10.02
N ASN A 94 -11.36 18.92 8.85
CA ASN A 94 -11.55 20.34 8.59
C ASN A 94 -13.02 20.74 8.56
N VAL A 95 -13.85 19.89 7.99
CA VAL A 95 -15.29 20.14 7.90
C VAL A 95 -15.94 20.16 9.27
N ASN A 96 -15.47 19.30 10.15
CA ASN A 96 -16.01 19.21 11.50
C ASN A 96 -15.47 20.25 12.45
N GLY A 97 -14.40 20.92 12.03
CA GLY A 97 -13.77 21.97 12.81
C GLY A 97 -14.47 23.32 12.60
#